data_a6d2d2803a111f03569aa049c1b6bf09
#
_entry.id   a6d2d2803a111f03569aa049c1b6bf09
#
_cell.length_a   1.000
_cell.length_b   1.000
_cell.length_c   1.000
_cell.angle_alpha   90.00
_cell.angle_beta   90.00
_cell.angle_gamma   90.00
#
_symmetry.space_group_name_H-M   'P 1'
#
loop_
_entity.id
_entity.type
_entity.pdbx_description
1 polymer ?
#
loop_
_entity_poly.entity_id
_entity_poly.type
_entity_poly.pdbx_seq_one_letter_code
_entity_poly.pdbx_strand_id
1 'polypeptide(L)'
;MTVDVNVNLSRWPFRRTPCDRLPNLIASLRKHQVQEAWVGNLDGLFHRDVGGVNSRLAAACQATQEIRLVPFGTVNPLLPDWQEDLRRCAEDYRMPGIRLHPNYHGYRLDDAVAAELFQEASERQLMIQVVARMEDVRVQHPLMQVPDVDVRPLNDLVAAHPELSVLLLNWQPALRGGELKRLAAQPRIGFDIAMQEGVGGVANLLRDVPRQQVFFGSHLPLFPIESAWLKKLGSGLDL
;
A
#
# COMPACT_ATOMS: atom_id res chain seq x y z
N MET A 1 -18.33 9.02 -1.00
CA MET A 1 -17.97 7.58 -1.16
C MET A 1 -16.67 7.36 -0.41
N THR A 2 -16.62 6.45 0.58
CA THR A 2 -15.38 6.17 1.31
C THR A 2 -14.63 5.05 0.62
N VAL A 3 -13.39 5.32 0.23
CA VAL A 3 -12.44 4.38 -0.36
C VAL A 3 -11.34 4.11 0.65
N ASP A 4 -11.05 2.83 0.96
CA ASP A 4 -9.91 2.44 1.78
C ASP A 4 -8.77 1.97 0.87
N VAL A 5 -7.72 2.75 0.77
CA VAL A 5 -6.61 2.48 -0.18
C VAL A 5 -5.56 1.50 0.37
N ASN A 6 -5.71 1.03 1.61
CA ASN A 6 -4.70 0.20 2.27
C ASN A 6 -5.32 -0.96 3.04
N VAL A 7 -5.74 -1.97 2.31
CA VAL A 7 -6.30 -3.23 2.86
C VAL A 7 -5.48 -4.40 2.32
N ASN A 8 -5.36 -5.47 3.10
CA ASN A 8 -4.68 -6.69 2.66
C ASN A 8 -5.56 -7.92 2.88
N LEU A 9 -5.56 -8.82 1.91
CA LEU A 9 -6.12 -10.16 2.05
C LEU A 9 -5.09 -11.13 2.61
N SER A 10 -5.53 -12.34 2.93
CA SER A 10 -4.75 -13.40 3.57
C SER A 10 -4.42 -13.13 5.04
N ARG A 11 -3.68 -14.05 5.63
CA ARG A 11 -3.37 -14.04 7.05
C ARG A 11 -1.95 -13.55 7.30
N TRP A 12 -1.79 -12.72 8.32
CA TRP A 12 -0.48 -12.42 8.82
C TRP A 12 0.12 -13.66 9.50
N PRO A 13 1.30 -14.15 9.10
CA PRO A 13 1.79 -15.44 9.59
C PRO A 13 2.20 -15.43 11.06
N PHE A 14 2.54 -14.25 11.61
CA PHE A 14 3.12 -14.14 12.95
C PHE A 14 2.09 -13.96 14.07
N ARG A 15 0.87 -13.59 13.75
CA ARG A 15 -0.25 -13.48 14.71
C ARG A 15 -1.60 -13.53 14.04
N ARG A 16 -2.60 -13.94 14.81
CA ARG A 16 -4.02 -13.88 14.36
C ARG A 16 -4.56 -12.48 14.54
N THR A 17 -5.38 -12.07 13.60
CA THR A 17 -6.12 -10.80 13.68
C THR A 17 -7.63 -11.06 13.53
N PRO A 18 -8.51 -10.21 14.08
CA PRO A 18 -9.96 -10.43 14.00
C PRO A 18 -10.49 -10.49 12.55
N CYS A 19 -9.84 -9.77 11.64
CA CYS A 19 -10.26 -9.66 10.24
C CYS A 19 -9.37 -10.47 9.27
N ASP A 20 -8.72 -11.56 9.76
CA ASP A 20 -7.81 -12.39 8.95
C ASP A 20 -8.53 -13.35 7.97
N ARG A 21 -9.86 -13.31 7.96
CA ARG A 21 -10.69 -14.05 7.01
C ARG A 21 -11.52 -13.07 6.18
N LEU A 22 -11.62 -13.32 4.88
CA LEU A 22 -12.31 -12.44 3.95
C LEU A 22 -13.74 -12.04 4.38
N PRO A 23 -14.62 -12.94 4.85
CA PRO A 23 -15.95 -12.54 5.33
C PRO A 23 -15.91 -11.55 6.50
N ASN A 24 -14.99 -11.73 7.46
CA ASN A 24 -14.85 -10.85 8.61
C ASN A 24 -14.28 -9.47 8.19
N LEU A 25 -13.35 -9.47 7.24
CA LEU A 25 -12.78 -8.26 6.67
C LEU A 25 -13.86 -7.45 5.95
N ILE A 26 -14.65 -8.08 5.08
CA ILE A 26 -15.77 -7.45 4.38
C ILE A 26 -16.80 -6.89 5.38
N ALA A 27 -17.16 -7.67 6.40
CA ALA A 27 -18.10 -7.21 7.44
C ALA A 27 -17.58 -5.96 8.18
N SER A 28 -16.27 -5.92 8.49
CA SER A 28 -15.63 -4.76 9.12
C SER A 28 -15.63 -3.54 8.21
N LEU A 29 -15.26 -3.68 6.94
CA LEU A 29 -15.28 -2.59 5.97
C LEU A 29 -16.69 -2.00 5.80
N ARG A 30 -17.70 -2.85 5.63
CA ARG A 30 -19.10 -2.43 5.48
C ARG A 30 -19.64 -1.74 6.74
N LYS A 31 -19.32 -2.25 7.94
CA LYS A 31 -19.68 -1.60 9.22
C LYS A 31 -19.19 -0.15 9.28
N HIS A 32 -18.02 0.15 8.68
CA HIS A 32 -17.45 1.48 8.62
C HIS A 32 -17.76 2.22 7.31
N GLN A 33 -18.81 1.79 6.59
CA GLN A 33 -19.31 2.46 5.37
C GLN A 33 -18.25 2.61 4.27
N VAL A 34 -17.24 1.73 4.24
CA VAL A 34 -16.29 1.63 3.13
C VAL A 34 -17.01 0.97 1.95
N GLN A 35 -17.01 1.62 0.80
CA GLN A 35 -17.69 1.17 -0.41
C GLN A 35 -16.73 0.54 -1.42
N GLU A 36 -15.48 0.94 -1.36
CA GLU A 36 -14.41 0.41 -2.19
C GLU A 36 -13.15 0.21 -1.34
N ALA A 37 -12.46 -0.91 -1.52
CA ALA A 37 -11.17 -1.16 -0.86
C ALA A 37 -10.11 -1.57 -1.89
N TRP A 38 -8.94 -0.92 -1.85
CA TRP A 38 -7.77 -1.29 -2.63
C TRP A 38 -6.97 -2.33 -1.87
N VAL A 39 -6.91 -3.53 -2.42
CA VAL A 39 -6.44 -4.69 -1.69
C VAL A 39 -5.15 -5.27 -2.28
N GLY A 40 -4.16 -5.48 -1.41
CA GLY A 40 -3.01 -6.35 -1.67
C GLY A 40 -3.22 -7.73 -1.06
N ASN A 41 -2.20 -8.57 -1.11
CA ASN A 41 -2.21 -9.90 -0.51
C ASN A 41 -0.95 -10.12 0.35
N LEU A 42 -1.12 -10.46 1.64
CA LEU A 42 -0.01 -10.69 2.57
C LEU A 42 0.87 -11.88 2.16
N ASP A 43 0.33 -12.86 1.46
CA ASP A 43 1.12 -13.98 0.94
C ASP A 43 2.21 -13.50 -0.03
N GLY A 44 1.98 -12.37 -0.73
CA GLY A 44 2.94 -11.79 -1.66
C GLY A 44 4.26 -11.36 -1.04
N LEU A 45 4.31 -11.17 0.29
CA LEU A 45 5.54 -10.82 1.00
C LEU A 45 6.50 -12.00 1.16
N PHE A 46 5.96 -13.23 1.15
CA PHE A 46 6.70 -14.42 1.59
C PHE A 46 6.78 -15.52 0.54
N HIS A 47 5.88 -15.53 -0.43
CA HIS A 47 5.83 -16.58 -1.45
C HIS A 47 6.73 -16.25 -2.65
N ARG A 48 7.44 -17.26 -3.15
CA ARG A 48 8.18 -17.15 -4.42
C ARG A 48 7.24 -17.23 -5.64
N ASP A 49 6.14 -17.96 -5.53
CA ASP A 49 5.09 -18.02 -6.56
C ASP A 49 4.19 -16.77 -6.45
N VAL A 50 4.74 -15.63 -6.83
CA VAL A 50 4.04 -14.34 -6.82
C VAL A 50 2.90 -14.33 -7.85
N GLY A 51 3.09 -14.95 -9.02
CA GLY A 51 2.05 -15.08 -10.03
C GLY A 51 0.82 -15.82 -9.52
N GLY A 52 1.01 -16.92 -8.78
CA GLY A 52 -0.09 -17.66 -8.13
C GLY A 52 -0.77 -16.84 -7.03
N VAL A 53 -0.04 -16.02 -6.27
CA VAL A 53 -0.62 -15.09 -5.29
C VAL A 53 -1.52 -14.05 -5.99
N ASN A 54 -1.06 -13.44 -7.06
CA ASN A 54 -1.80 -12.44 -7.83
C ASN A 54 -3.07 -13.02 -8.47
N SER A 55 -3.00 -14.26 -8.99
CA SER A 55 -4.16 -14.98 -9.52
C SER A 55 -5.23 -15.19 -8.44
N ARG A 56 -4.84 -15.65 -7.25
CA ARG A 56 -5.78 -15.83 -6.11
C ARG A 56 -6.38 -14.49 -5.64
N LEU A 57 -5.58 -13.42 -5.63
CA LEU A 57 -6.05 -12.08 -5.30
C LEU A 57 -7.12 -11.61 -6.30
N ALA A 58 -6.85 -11.71 -7.60
CA ALA A 58 -7.79 -11.34 -8.65
C ALA A 58 -9.11 -12.13 -8.54
N ALA A 59 -9.02 -13.46 -8.36
CA ALA A 59 -10.18 -14.32 -8.21
C ALA A 59 -11.02 -13.97 -6.96
N ALA A 60 -10.38 -13.69 -5.82
CA ALA A 60 -11.08 -13.29 -4.60
C ALA A 60 -11.80 -11.95 -4.77
N CYS A 61 -11.18 -10.98 -5.43
CA CYS A 61 -11.81 -9.68 -5.72
C CYS A 61 -13.01 -9.84 -6.66
N GLN A 62 -12.86 -10.63 -7.71
CA GLN A 62 -13.95 -10.89 -8.68
C GLN A 62 -15.13 -11.62 -8.06
N ALA A 63 -14.89 -12.57 -7.14
CA ALA A 63 -15.93 -13.32 -6.46
C ALA A 63 -16.71 -12.52 -5.41
N THR A 64 -16.14 -11.42 -4.90
CA THR A 64 -16.75 -10.59 -3.86
C THR A 64 -17.75 -9.61 -4.48
N GLN A 65 -19.01 -9.67 -4.04
CA GLN A 65 -20.11 -8.82 -4.54
C GLN A 65 -20.60 -7.80 -3.50
N GLU A 66 -20.27 -7.98 -2.23
CA GLU A 66 -20.79 -7.19 -1.11
C GLU A 66 -20.16 -5.81 -1.01
N ILE A 67 -18.96 -5.66 -1.56
CA ILE A 67 -18.14 -4.44 -1.61
C ILE A 67 -17.23 -4.51 -2.83
N ARG A 68 -16.89 -3.36 -3.39
CA ARG A 68 -15.91 -3.32 -4.49
C ARG A 68 -14.50 -3.52 -3.94
N LEU A 69 -13.88 -4.65 -4.25
CA LEU A 69 -12.46 -4.89 -4.00
C LEU A 69 -11.66 -4.64 -5.29
N VAL A 70 -10.68 -3.76 -5.20
CA VAL A 70 -9.80 -3.39 -6.32
C VAL A 70 -8.41 -4.00 -6.07
N PRO A 71 -7.99 -5.00 -6.84
CA PRO A 71 -6.73 -5.71 -6.59
C PRO A 71 -5.51 -4.89 -7.00
N PHE A 72 -4.49 -4.88 -6.14
CA PHE A 72 -3.15 -4.39 -6.41
C PHE A 72 -2.18 -5.57 -6.31
N GLY A 73 -1.62 -5.98 -7.44
CA GLY A 73 -0.75 -7.16 -7.52
C GLY A 73 0.59 -6.93 -6.82
N THR A 74 1.18 -8.00 -6.35
CA THR A 74 2.55 -7.98 -5.82
C THR A 74 3.53 -8.27 -6.96
N VAL A 75 4.66 -7.55 -7.01
CA VAL A 75 5.78 -7.84 -7.90
C VAL A 75 7.06 -7.79 -7.08
N ASN A 76 7.91 -8.80 -7.24
CA ASN A 76 9.24 -8.84 -6.65
C ASN A 76 10.29 -8.81 -7.77
N PRO A 77 10.97 -7.68 -7.98
CA PRO A 77 11.88 -7.52 -9.11
C PRO A 77 13.18 -8.32 -8.99
N LEU A 78 13.42 -8.99 -7.86
CA LEU A 78 14.55 -9.92 -7.70
C LEU A 78 14.22 -11.37 -8.10
N LEU A 79 12.96 -11.67 -8.38
CA LEU A 79 12.60 -13.00 -8.88
C LEU A 79 12.78 -13.09 -10.40
N PRO A 80 13.13 -14.27 -10.95
CA PRO A 80 13.08 -14.50 -12.37
C PRO A 80 11.69 -14.19 -12.94
N ASP A 81 11.63 -13.69 -14.16
CA ASP A 81 10.38 -13.43 -14.89
C ASP A 81 9.39 -12.47 -14.21
N TRP A 82 9.86 -11.57 -13.33
CA TRP A 82 9.02 -10.58 -12.68
C TRP A 82 8.28 -9.66 -13.65
N GLN A 83 8.84 -9.45 -14.84
CA GLN A 83 8.18 -8.71 -15.91
C GLN A 83 6.91 -9.41 -16.39
N GLU A 84 6.91 -10.74 -16.43
CA GLU A 84 5.71 -11.52 -16.76
C GLU A 84 4.65 -11.40 -15.64
N ASP A 85 5.05 -11.39 -14.36
CA ASP A 85 4.13 -11.13 -13.26
C ASP A 85 3.49 -9.73 -13.38
N LEU A 86 4.30 -8.71 -13.74
CA LEU A 86 3.83 -7.36 -13.98
C LEU A 86 2.86 -7.30 -15.18
N ARG A 87 3.21 -7.95 -16.31
CA ARG A 87 2.35 -8.04 -17.49
C ARG A 87 1.00 -8.66 -17.15
N ARG A 88 1.00 -9.78 -16.40
CA ARG A 88 -0.24 -10.45 -15.98
C ARG A 88 -1.11 -9.56 -15.10
N CYS A 89 -0.52 -8.80 -14.18
CA CYS A 89 -1.27 -7.83 -13.39
C CYS A 89 -2.01 -6.83 -14.29
N ALA A 90 -1.33 -6.26 -15.29
CA ALA A 90 -1.89 -5.27 -16.19
C ALA A 90 -2.90 -5.87 -17.18
N GLU A 91 -2.51 -6.93 -17.89
CA GLU A 91 -3.21 -7.41 -19.08
C GLU A 91 -4.23 -8.51 -18.75
N ASP A 92 -3.82 -9.55 -17.99
CA ASP A 92 -4.67 -10.71 -17.73
C ASP A 92 -5.68 -10.40 -16.61
N TYR A 93 -5.22 -9.75 -15.52
CA TYR A 93 -6.07 -9.45 -14.36
C TYR A 93 -6.64 -8.04 -14.37
N ARG A 94 -6.18 -7.16 -15.28
CA ARG A 94 -6.63 -5.76 -15.41
C ARG A 94 -6.61 -5.01 -14.08
N MET A 95 -5.55 -5.23 -13.32
CA MET A 95 -5.33 -4.52 -12.07
C MET A 95 -4.94 -3.08 -12.37
N PRO A 96 -5.43 -2.09 -11.61
CA PRO A 96 -5.06 -0.67 -11.82
C PRO A 96 -3.64 -0.35 -11.35
N GLY A 97 -2.98 -1.27 -10.64
CA GLY A 97 -1.66 -1.05 -10.11
C GLY A 97 -1.06 -2.25 -9.39
N ILE A 98 0.12 -2.01 -8.85
CA ILE A 98 0.89 -2.99 -8.08
C ILE A 98 1.23 -2.44 -6.69
N ARG A 99 1.47 -3.35 -5.73
CA ARG A 99 1.87 -3.04 -4.36
C ARG A 99 3.24 -3.65 -4.07
N LEU A 100 4.20 -2.78 -3.76
CA LEU A 100 5.60 -3.12 -3.56
C LEU A 100 5.95 -3.17 -2.06
N HIS A 101 6.77 -4.15 -1.70
CA HIS A 101 7.29 -4.37 -0.34
C HIS A 101 8.82 -4.50 -0.39
N PRO A 102 9.57 -3.42 -0.67
CA PRO A 102 11.01 -3.49 -0.93
C PRO A 102 11.80 -4.19 0.18
N ASN A 103 11.50 -3.86 1.45
CA ASN A 103 12.17 -4.42 2.62
C ASN A 103 11.93 -5.92 2.82
N TYR A 104 10.76 -6.44 2.46
CA TYR A 104 10.46 -7.89 2.51
C TYR A 104 11.04 -8.65 1.32
N HIS A 105 11.15 -7.99 0.18
CA HIS A 105 11.70 -8.58 -1.04
C HIS A 105 13.21 -8.43 -1.16
N GLY A 106 13.85 -7.63 -0.27
CA GLY A 106 15.30 -7.52 -0.18
C GLY A 106 15.95 -6.61 -1.23
N TYR A 107 15.20 -5.65 -1.79
CA TYR A 107 15.75 -4.61 -2.67
C TYR A 107 15.50 -3.21 -2.10
N ARG A 108 16.23 -2.23 -2.61
CA ARG A 108 16.13 -0.83 -2.23
C ARG A 108 15.52 -0.01 -3.36
N LEU A 109 14.94 1.14 -3.04
CA LEU A 109 14.37 2.03 -4.05
C LEU A 109 15.44 2.75 -4.90
N ASP A 110 16.71 2.77 -4.46
CA ASP A 110 17.86 3.28 -5.22
C ASP A 110 18.61 2.19 -6.03
N ASP A 111 18.14 0.94 -6.02
CA ASP A 111 18.68 -0.12 -6.87
C ASP A 111 18.22 0.05 -8.33
N ALA A 112 19.07 -0.33 -9.29
CA ALA A 112 18.76 -0.27 -10.71
C ALA A 112 17.48 -1.04 -11.08
N VAL A 113 17.22 -2.18 -10.42
CA VAL A 113 16.02 -2.99 -10.65
C VAL A 113 14.75 -2.26 -10.21
N ALA A 114 14.81 -1.38 -9.21
CA ALA A 114 13.66 -0.55 -8.83
C ALA A 114 13.35 0.47 -9.93
N ALA A 115 14.37 1.11 -10.50
CA ALA A 115 14.19 2.04 -11.62
C ALA A 115 13.57 1.34 -12.85
N GLU A 116 14.04 0.12 -13.17
CA GLU A 116 13.46 -0.70 -14.25
C GLU A 116 11.99 -1.03 -13.98
N LEU A 117 11.65 -1.43 -12.74
CA LEU A 117 10.25 -1.72 -12.36
C LEU A 117 9.35 -0.49 -12.48
N PHE A 118 9.83 0.68 -12.07
CA PHE A 118 9.07 1.93 -12.21
C PHE A 118 8.85 2.31 -13.67
N GLN A 119 9.86 2.15 -14.52
CA GLN A 119 9.75 2.35 -15.98
C GLN A 119 8.69 1.41 -16.58
N GLU A 120 8.79 0.11 -16.32
CA GLU A 120 7.88 -0.90 -16.84
C GLU A 120 6.43 -0.71 -16.37
N ALA A 121 6.23 -0.29 -15.10
CA ALA A 121 4.92 0.05 -14.56
C ALA A 121 4.34 1.32 -15.21
N SER A 122 5.18 2.34 -15.46
CA SER A 122 4.79 3.57 -16.13
C SER A 122 4.32 3.30 -17.56
N GLU A 123 5.05 2.48 -18.31
CA GLU A 123 4.71 2.09 -19.70
C GLU A 123 3.35 1.37 -19.79
N ARG A 124 2.99 0.60 -18.73
CA ARG A 124 1.70 -0.08 -18.61
C ARG A 124 0.62 0.73 -17.92
N GLN A 125 0.91 1.99 -17.59
CA GLN A 125 -0.02 2.88 -16.89
C GLN A 125 -0.53 2.32 -15.55
N LEU A 126 0.29 1.54 -14.86
CA LEU A 126 -0.01 0.97 -13.56
C LEU A 126 0.35 1.96 -12.45
N MET A 127 -0.57 2.18 -11.50
CA MET A 127 -0.23 2.85 -10.25
C MET A 127 0.73 1.99 -9.41
N ILE A 128 1.68 2.62 -8.74
CA ILE A 128 2.54 1.94 -7.77
C ILE A 128 2.13 2.33 -6.35
N GLN A 129 1.85 1.33 -5.51
CA GLN A 129 1.76 1.48 -4.07
C GLN A 129 3.08 1.00 -3.45
N VAL A 130 3.76 1.86 -2.70
CA VAL A 130 4.99 1.51 -1.96
C VAL A 130 4.66 1.43 -0.47
N VAL A 131 4.85 0.25 0.12
CA VAL A 131 4.62 0.03 1.56
C VAL A 131 5.93 0.29 2.31
N ALA A 132 5.98 1.35 3.11
CA ALA A 132 7.18 1.73 3.84
C ALA A 132 7.45 0.81 5.05
N ARG A 133 6.38 0.31 5.69
CA ARG A 133 6.47 -0.69 6.78
C ARG A 133 5.19 -1.51 6.89
N MET A 134 5.30 -2.71 7.47
CA MET A 134 4.14 -3.55 7.77
C MET A 134 3.72 -3.46 9.24
N GLU A 135 4.68 -3.49 10.16
CA GLU A 135 4.45 -3.41 11.60
C GLU A 135 5.54 -2.58 12.28
N ASP A 136 5.22 -2.02 13.43
CA ASP A 136 6.23 -1.38 14.28
C ASP A 136 7.28 -2.42 14.72
N VAL A 137 8.55 -2.07 14.60
CA VAL A 137 9.68 -2.95 14.98
C VAL A 137 9.58 -3.44 16.43
N ARG A 138 8.94 -2.67 17.31
CA ARG A 138 8.75 -3.03 18.74
C ARG A 138 7.83 -4.23 18.96
N VAL A 139 6.95 -4.54 18.00
CA VAL A 139 6.03 -5.70 18.07
C VAL A 139 6.54 -6.89 17.28
N GLN A 140 7.63 -6.73 16.53
CA GLN A 140 8.24 -7.81 15.78
C GLN A 140 9.12 -8.69 16.68
N HIS A 141 9.17 -9.98 16.35
CA HIS A 141 10.08 -10.89 17.06
C HIS A 141 11.55 -10.48 16.79
N PRO A 142 12.44 -10.44 17.80
CA PRO A 142 13.82 -9.95 17.64
C PRO A 142 14.62 -10.63 16.53
N LEU A 143 14.35 -11.91 16.24
CA LEU A 143 15.00 -12.67 15.15
C LEU A 143 14.34 -12.48 13.77
N MET A 144 13.26 -11.68 13.68
CA MET A 144 12.50 -11.49 12.46
C MET A 144 12.13 -10.02 12.26
N GLN A 145 13.02 -9.15 12.64
CA GLN A 145 12.85 -7.71 12.44
C GLN A 145 13.12 -7.35 10.98
N VAL A 146 12.17 -6.66 10.37
CA VAL A 146 12.28 -6.12 9.03
C VAL A 146 12.36 -4.60 9.14
N PRO A 147 13.46 -3.97 8.70
CA PRO A 147 13.62 -2.51 8.80
C PRO A 147 12.63 -1.79 7.90
N ASP A 148 12.36 -0.53 8.21
CA ASP A 148 11.56 0.33 7.35
C ASP A 148 12.27 0.56 6.01
N VAL A 149 11.47 0.78 4.96
CA VAL A 149 11.98 1.17 3.64
C VAL A 149 12.54 2.60 3.72
N ASP A 150 13.76 2.80 3.21
CA ASP A 150 14.23 4.15 2.91
C ASP A 150 13.49 4.68 1.69
N VAL A 151 12.55 5.60 1.93
CA VAL A 151 11.69 6.16 0.88
C VAL A 151 12.24 7.44 0.24
N ARG A 152 13.42 7.94 0.66
CA ARG A 152 14.04 9.14 0.10
C ARG A 152 14.31 9.06 -1.40
N PRO A 153 14.76 7.91 -1.95
CA PRO A 153 14.97 7.76 -3.38
C PRO A 153 13.70 7.88 -4.23
N LEU A 154 12.51 7.76 -3.59
CA LEU A 154 11.23 7.88 -4.30
C LEU A 154 11.05 9.26 -4.97
N ASN A 155 11.70 10.32 -4.45
CA ASN A 155 11.70 11.62 -5.10
C ASN A 155 12.24 11.57 -6.53
N ASP A 156 13.37 10.89 -6.72
CA ASP A 156 14.04 10.83 -8.01
C ASP A 156 13.30 9.86 -8.96
N LEU A 157 12.78 8.76 -8.43
CA LEU A 157 11.95 7.81 -9.19
C LEU A 157 10.66 8.47 -9.71
N VAL A 158 9.93 9.21 -8.86
CA VAL A 158 8.70 9.90 -9.28
C VAL A 158 9.01 11.05 -10.25
N ALA A 159 10.10 11.79 -10.04
CA ALA A 159 10.53 12.86 -10.95
C ALA A 159 10.91 12.33 -12.34
N ALA A 160 11.50 11.13 -12.42
CA ALA A 160 11.83 10.47 -13.69
C ALA A 160 10.58 9.99 -14.46
N HIS A 161 9.46 9.78 -13.77
CA HIS A 161 8.21 9.25 -14.34
C HIS A 161 7.01 10.15 -13.99
N PRO A 162 6.88 11.36 -14.55
CA PRO A 162 5.89 12.36 -14.13
C PRO A 162 4.43 11.94 -14.37
N GLU A 163 4.19 10.96 -15.25
CA GLU A 163 2.85 10.42 -15.51
C GLU A 163 2.47 9.27 -14.56
N LEU A 164 3.44 8.72 -13.84
CA LEU A 164 3.22 7.61 -12.92
C LEU A 164 2.57 8.09 -11.62
N SER A 165 1.45 7.47 -11.26
CA SER A 165 0.82 7.70 -9.96
C SER A 165 1.44 6.79 -8.91
N VAL A 166 1.89 7.36 -7.80
CA VAL A 166 2.49 6.62 -6.69
C VAL A 166 1.74 6.92 -5.39
N LEU A 167 1.41 5.89 -4.63
CA LEU A 167 0.79 6.00 -3.32
C LEU A 167 1.71 5.39 -2.26
N LEU A 168 2.16 6.21 -1.32
CA LEU A 168 3.02 5.77 -0.23
C LEU A 168 2.17 5.33 0.96
N LEU A 169 2.27 4.04 1.30
CA LEU A 169 1.51 3.40 2.37
C LEU A 169 2.36 3.22 3.62
N ASN A 170 1.74 3.39 4.79
CA ASN A 170 2.37 3.15 6.10
C ASN A 170 3.71 3.91 6.29
N TRP A 171 3.80 5.09 5.77
CA TRP A 171 5.05 5.83 5.57
C TRP A 171 5.57 6.55 6.81
N GLN A 172 4.76 6.76 7.82
CA GLN A 172 5.21 7.40 9.05
C GLN A 172 5.88 6.36 9.98
N PRO A 173 7.04 6.64 10.57
CA PRO A 173 7.77 7.93 10.62
C PRO A 173 8.88 8.10 9.56
N ALA A 174 8.90 7.33 8.48
CA ALA A 174 9.98 7.30 7.49
C ALA A 174 10.26 8.65 6.80
N LEU A 175 9.24 9.52 6.69
CA LEU A 175 9.36 10.87 6.11
C LEU A 175 8.91 11.94 7.11
N ARG A 176 9.67 13.05 7.18
CA ARG A 176 9.32 14.22 8.01
C ARG A 176 9.88 15.51 7.42
N GLY A 177 9.29 16.64 7.80
CA GLY A 177 9.81 17.98 7.53
C GLY A 177 10.07 18.24 6.04
N GLY A 178 11.28 18.65 5.70
CA GLY A 178 11.65 19.05 4.33
C GLY A 178 11.56 17.91 3.31
N GLU A 179 11.86 16.67 3.69
CA GLU A 179 11.78 15.51 2.80
C GLU A 179 10.30 15.19 2.43
N LEU A 180 9.40 15.26 3.41
CA LEU A 180 7.97 15.10 3.16
C LEU A 180 7.45 16.20 2.20
N LYS A 181 7.82 17.48 2.45
CA LYS A 181 7.41 18.59 1.58
C LYS A 181 7.93 18.45 0.16
N ARG A 182 9.20 18.01 0.02
CA ARG A 182 9.80 17.79 -1.28
C ARG A 182 9.06 16.71 -2.07
N LEU A 183 8.72 15.59 -1.43
CA LEU A 183 7.96 14.53 -2.08
C LEU A 183 6.51 14.97 -2.36
N ALA A 184 5.86 15.67 -1.44
CA ALA A 184 4.50 16.19 -1.62
C ALA A 184 4.40 17.31 -2.70
N ALA A 185 5.52 17.90 -3.12
CA ALA A 185 5.55 18.81 -4.26
C ALA A 185 5.34 18.10 -5.61
N GLN A 186 5.50 16.78 -5.65
CA GLN A 186 5.22 15.97 -6.84
C GLN A 186 3.70 15.79 -7.00
N PRO A 187 3.11 16.09 -8.18
CA PRO A 187 1.65 16.18 -8.32
C PRO A 187 0.92 14.83 -8.24
N ARG A 188 1.61 13.73 -8.54
CA ARG A 188 1.02 12.38 -8.63
C ARG A 188 1.44 11.46 -7.49
N ILE A 189 1.91 12.02 -6.37
CA ILE A 189 2.18 11.26 -5.14
C ILE A 189 0.99 11.36 -4.19
N GLY A 190 0.67 10.25 -3.54
CA GLY A 190 -0.34 10.19 -2.49
C GLY A 190 0.23 9.60 -1.20
N PHE A 191 -0.45 9.87 -0.09
CA PHE A 191 -0.06 9.44 1.25
C PHE A 191 -1.27 8.89 1.99
N ASP A 192 -1.17 7.69 2.56
CA ASP A 192 -2.22 7.18 3.42
C ASP A 192 -2.10 7.68 4.87
N ILE A 193 -3.16 7.51 5.65
CA ILE A 193 -3.21 7.91 7.05
C ILE A 193 -3.11 6.75 8.04
N ALA A 194 -2.90 5.52 7.57
CA ALA A 194 -2.97 4.32 8.41
C ALA A 194 -2.05 4.41 9.64
N MET A 195 -0.80 4.80 9.42
CA MET A 195 0.19 4.96 10.49
C MET A 195 0.42 6.41 10.93
N GLN A 196 -0.48 7.33 10.58
CA GLN A 196 -0.41 8.71 11.06
C GLN A 196 -0.65 8.73 12.58
N GLU A 197 0.32 9.20 13.36
CA GLU A 197 0.29 9.20 14.82
C GLU A 197 0.11 10.60 15.41
N GLY A 198 -0.27 10.65 16.70
CA GLY A 198 -0.37 11.86 17.50
C GLY A 198 -1.73 12.54 17.44
N VAL A 199 -2.00 13.35 18.48
CA VAL A 199 -3.21 14.19 18.55
C VAL A 199 -3.17 15.22 17.42
N GLY A 200 -4.24 15.25 16.59
CA GLY A 200 -4.28 16.12 15.43
C GLY A 200 -3.29 15.73 14.33
N GLY A 201 -2.81 14.48 14.29
CA GLY A 201 -1.79 14.01 13.35
C GLY A 201 -2.14 14.30 11.89
N VAL A 202 -3.40 14.04 11.48
CA VAL A 202 -3.85 14.34 10.10
C VAL A 202 -3.92 15.86 9.86
N ALA A 203 -4.37 16.65 10.82
CA ALA A 203 -4.37 18.12 10.71
C ALA A 203 -2.94 18.67 10.56
N ASN A 204 -1.98 18.08 11.26
CA ASN A 204 -0.56 18.45 11.11
C ASN A 204 -0.01 18.04 9.74
N LEU A 205 -0.39 16.85 9.24
CA LEU A 205 -0.01 16.40 7.90
C LEU A 205 -0.46 17.40 6.83
N LEU A 206 -1.68 17.90 6.92
CA LEU A 206 -2.26 18.87 5.98
C LEU A 206 -1.59 20.25 5.94
N ARG A 207 -0.68 20.54 6.85
CA ARG A 207 0.17 21.74 6.77
C ARG A 207 1.29 21.58 5.75
N ASP A 208 1.70 20.34 5.49
CA ASP A 208 2.86 20.00 4.67
C ASP A 208 2.48 19.27 3.38
N VAL A 209 1.29 18.64 3.33
CA VAL A 209 0.80 17.82 2.23
C VAL A 209 -0.56 18.36 1.74
N PRO A 210 -0.72 18.62 0.44
CA PRO A 210 -2.00 19.00 -0.14
C PRO A 210 -3.10 17.97 0.13
N ARG A 211 -4.30 18.44 0.47
CA ARG A 211 -5.44 17.57 0.84
C ARG A 211 -5.74 16.48 -0.19
N GLN A 212 -5.66 16.79 -1.47
CA GLN A 212 -5.92 15.87 -2.58
C GLN A 212 -4.90 14.72 -2.68
N GLN A 213 -3.80 14.81 -1.98
CA GLN A 213 -2.77 13.77 -1.89
C GLN A 213 -2.90 12.92 -0.62
N VAL A 214 -3.88 13.19 0.25
CA VAL A 214 -4.08 12.45 1.50
C VAL A 214 -5.27 11.51 1.35
N PHE A 215 -5.05 10.23 1.62
CA PHE A 215 -6.01 9.15 1.40
C PHE A 215 -6.32 8.40 2.69
N PHE A 216 -7.57 7.96 2.82
CA PHE A 216 -7.97 7.06 3.89
C PHE A 216 -7.40 5.66 3.65
N GLY A 217 -6.57 5.19 4.55
CA GLY A 217 -6.03 3.83 4.58
C GLY A 217 -6.12 3.27 5.98
N SER A 218 -6.62 2.04 6.13
CA SER A 218 -6.80 1.40 7.44
C SER A 218 -5.66 0.47 7.83
N HIS A 219 -4.97 -0.09 6.86
CA HIS A 219 -4.01 -1.18 7.04
C HIS A 219 -4.66 -2.47 7.63
N LEU A 220 -5.96 -2.70 7.36
CA LEU A 220 -6.60 -3.98 7.67
C LEU A 220 -5.88 -5.14 6.95
N PRO A 221 -5.77 -6.31 7.56
CA PRO A 221 -6.25 -6.73 8.88
C PRO A 221 -5.23 -6.52 10.01
N LEU A 222 -4.06 -5.90 9.74
CA LEU A 222 -3.01 -5.75 10.74
C LEU A 222 -3.38 -4.74 11.82
N PHE A 223 -4.08 -3.67 11.46
CA PHE A 223 -4.58 -2.65 12.36
C PHE A 223 -6.11 -2.68 12.39
N PRO A 224 -6.72 -2.33 13.55
CA PRO A 224 -8.17 -2.09 13.61
C PRO A 224 -8.55 -0.89 12.75
N ILE A 225 -9.58 -1.03 11.91
CA ILE A 225 -10.06 0.07 11.05
C ILE A 225 -10.51 1.29 11.86
N GLU A 226 -10.99 1.07 13.09
CA GLU A 226 -11.39 2.11 14.01
C GLU A 226 -10.29 3.15 14.24
N SER A 227 -9.04 2.73 14.26
CA SER A 227 -7.89 3.65 14.40
C SER A 227 -7.84 4.67 13.26
N ALA A 228 -7.92 4.25 12.02
CA ALA A 228 -7.94 5.14 10.86
C ALA A 228 -9.25 5.93 10.76
N TRP A 229 -10.38 5.30 11.11
CA TRP A 229 -11.69 5.94 11.11
C TRP A 229 -11.78 7.12 12.08
N LEU A 230 -11.26 6.96 13.30
CA LEU A 230 -11.20 8.04 14.28
C LEU A 230 -10.28 9.19 13.82
N LYS A 231 -9.18 8.90 13.15
CA LYS A 231 -8.30 9.92 12.54
C LYS A 231 -9.03 10.71 11.46
N LYS A 232 -9.78 10.01 10.59
CA LYS A 232 -10.63 10.64 9.57
C LYS A 232 -11.64 11.57 10.20
N LEU A 233 -12.44 11.09 11.17
CA LEU A 233 -13.45 11.90 11.86
C LEU A 233 -12.83 13.09 12.58
N GLY A 234 -11.74 12.89 13.31
CA GLY A 234 -11.06 13.95 14.05
C GLY A 234 -10.37 15.00 13.18
N SER A 235 -10.16 14.71 11.90
CA SER A 235 -9.56 15.66 10.95
C SER A 235 -10.56 16.62 10.31
N GLY A 236 -11.85 16.33 10.39
CA GLY A 236 -12.90 17.06 9.67
C GLY A 236 -12.82 16.91 8.15
N LEU A 237 -12.04 15.93 7.65
CA LEU A 237 -11.87 15.66 6.25
C LEU A 237 -12.90 14.65 5.74
N ASP A 238 -13.42 14.92 4.58
CA ASP A 238 -14.15 13.96 3.76
C ASP A 238 -13.13 13.23 2.87
N LEU A 239 -12.50 12.20 3.43
CA LEU A 239 -11.48 11.37 2.78
C LEU A 239 -12.10 10.09 2.20
#